data_3ff77963e31d09ca114d4f51bef486ae
#
_entry.id   3ff77963e31d09ca114d4f51bef486ae
#
_cell.length_a   1.000
_cell.length_b   1.000
_cell.length_c   1.000
_cell.angle_alpha   90.00
_cell.angle_beta   90.00
_cell.angle_gamma   90.00
#
_symmetry.space_group_name_H-M   'P 1'
#
loop_
_entity.id
_entity.type
_entity.pdbx_description
1 polymer ?
#
loop_
_entity_poly.entity_id
_entity_poly.type
_entity_poly.pdbx_seq_one_letter_code
_entity_poly.pdbx_strand_id
1 'polypeptide(L)'
;MITPDCREGVLGLDPRVHLASIVIVGCASIALVAILPLILLQLIAAVYLALNGRIKLAVSCCLSFSASALLCLVPLPGLYGVLFVSLVHLTPPFTVACALFTLSPSAVMCALSRWYVPLFVQVGVCMMVRFVSILGFEGEQVLRGIRMRGVFARWTDVIFHPALAYECLYAPLVMRCLRLSSELAAAAELRGIQVRGVRSSVHHVGFCWRDVVTLLCLGALCASLVLVPRVLP
;
A
#
# COMPACT_ATOMS: atom_id res chain seq x y z
N MET A 1 -20.39 -23.89 -8.00
CA MET A 1 -20.38 -22.46 -7.61
C MET A 1 -18.98 -22.19 -7.12
N ILE A 2 -18.10 -21.66 -8.00
CA ILE A 2 -16.69 -21.44 -7.72
C ILE A 2 -16.59 -20.17 -6.88
N THR A 3 -16.38 -20.33 -5.57
CA THR A 3 -16.06 -19.19 -4.70
C THR A 3 -14.69 -18.63 -5.14
N PRO A 4 -14.58 -17.39 -5.57
CA PRO A 4 -13.28 -16.80 -5.87
C PRO A 4 -12.49 -16.74 -4.55
N ASP A 5 -11.47 -17.57 -4.47
CA ASP A 5 -10.54 -17.59 -3.35
C ASP A 5 -9.77 -16.25 -3.40
N CYS A 6 -9.93 -15.39 -2.40
CA CYS A 6 -9.23 -14.10 -2.30
C CYS A 6 -7.72 -14.27 -2.01
N ARG A 7 -7.20 -15.47 -2.14
CA ARG A 7 -5.81 -15.80 -1.93
C ARG A 7 -5.00 -15.53 -3.18
N GLU A 8 -4.67 -14.26 -3.40
CA GLU A 8 -3.74 -13.86 -4.45
C GLU A 8 -2.31 -13.96 -3.88
N GLY A 9 -1.50 -14.83 -4.47
CA GLY A 9 -0.10 -15.05 -4.11
C GLY A 9 0.23 -16.54 -3.95
N VAL A 10 1.50 -16.90 -4.03
CA VAL A 10 1.98 -18.30 -3.93
C VAL A 10 1.65 -18.89 -2.55
N LEU A 11 1.65 -18.09 -1.50
CA LEU A 11 1.32 -18.52 -0.13
C LEU A 11 -0.18 -18.34 0.22
N GLY A 12 -0.95 -17.56 -0.56
CA GLY A 12 -2.37 -17.32 -0.30
C GLY A 12 -2.63 -16.77 1.11
N LEU A 13 -1.78 -15.88 1.60
CA LEU A 13 -1.87 -15.29 2.94
C LEU A 13 -3.03 -14.30 3.05
N ASP A 14 -3.66 -14.27 4.22
CA ASP A 14 -4.70 -13.29 4.52
C ASP A 14 -4.14 -11.86 4.54
N PRO A 15 -4.88 -10.84 4.02
CA PRO A 15 -4.45 -9.44 4.03
C PRO A 15 -4.12 -8.89 5.43
N ARG A 16 -4.70 -9.47 6.47
CA ARG A 16 -4.42 -9.13 7.88
C ARG A 16 -3.00 -9.46 8.30
N VAL A 17 -2.46 -10.57 7.78
CA VAL A 17 -1.08 -10.98 8.06
C VAL A 17 -0.12 -9.96 7.50
N HIS A 18 -0.40 -9.44 6.29
CA HIS A 18 0.41 -8.38 5.69
C HIS A 18 0.37 -7.09 6.51
N LEU A 19 -0.80 -6.68 7.02
CA LEU A 19 -0.92 -5.50 7.89
C LEU A 19 -0.17 -5.70 9.21
N ALA A 20 -0.32 -6.84 9.86
CA ALA A 20 0.38 -7.16 11.08
C ALA A 20 1.91 -7.23 10.87
N SER A 21 2.35 -7.83 9.76
CA SER A 21 3.77 -7.93 9.41
C SER A 21 4.42 -6.56 9.17
N ILE A 22 3.71 -5.61 8.55
CA ILE A 22 4.19 -4.23 8.39
C ILE A 22 4.45 -3.58 9.75
N VAL A 23 3.52 -3.74 10.69
CA VAL A 23 3.66 -3.17 12.05
C VAL A 23 4.83 -3.81 12.78
N ILE A 24 4.95 -5.14 12.75
CA ILE A 24 6.02 -5.87 13.43
C ILE A 24 7.40 -5.46 12.88
N VAL A 25 7.55 -5.45 11.55
CA VAL A 25 8.82 -5.07 10.89
C VAL A 25 9.12 -3.59 11.09
N GLY A 26 8.10 -2.73 11.09
CA GLY A 26 8.23 -1.30 11.36
C GLY A 26 8.73 -1.03 12.79
N CYS A 27 8.12 -1.67 13.80
CA CYS A 27 8.58 -1.57 15.19
C CYS A 27 10.01 -2.11 15.36
N ALA A 28 10.32 -3.24 14.72
CA ALA A 28 11.66 -3.81 14.76
C ALA A 28 12.70 -2.89 14.11
N SER A 29 12.37 -2.27 12.97
CA SER A 29 13.25 -1.33 12.26
C SER A 29 13.61 -0.11 13.11
N ILE A 30 12.65 0.43 13.86
CA ILE A 30 12.87 1.58 14.77
C ILE A 30 13.72 1.17 15.99
N ALA A 31 13.55 -0.05 16.47
CA ALA A 31 14.29 -0.56 17.64
C ALA A 31 15.76 -0.90 17.35
N LEU A 32 16.11 -1.14 16.08
CA LEU A 32 17.44 -1.50 15.63
C LEU A 32 18.25 -0.25 15.29
N VAL A 33 19.37 -0.04 15.98
CA VAL A 33 20.29 1.09 15.72
C VAL A 33 21.49 0.65 14.87
N ALA A 34 21.90 -0.61 14.94
CA ALA A 34 23.06 -1.12 14.21
C ALA A 34 22.72 -1.50 12.77
N ILE A 35 23.66 -1.28 11.85
CA ILE A 35 23.47 -1.54 10.41
C ILE A 35 23.35 -3.03 10.11
N LEU A 36 24.10 -3.88 10.79
CA LEU A 36 24.15 -5.33 10.53
C LEU A 36 22.79 -6.02 10.76
N PRO A 37 22.09 -5.85 11.89
CA PRO A 37 20.77 -6.41 12.08
C PRO A 37 19.72 -5.78 11.14
N LEU A 38 19.94 -4.54 10.68
CA LEU A 38 19.06 -3.89 9.71
C LEU A 38 19.16 -4.56 8.32
N ILE A 39 20.38 -4.96 7.91
CA ILE A 39 20.59 -5.73 6.67
C ILE A 39 19.88 -7.08 6.77
N LEU A 40 19.99 -7.77 7.91
CA LEU A 40 19.28 -9.04 8.13
C LEU A 40 17.76 -8.86 8.09
N LEU A 41 17.24 -7.80 8.71
CA LEU A 41 15.82 -7.47 8.68
C LEU A 41 15.32 -7.22 7.25
N GLN A 42 16.11 -6.48 6.45
CA GLN A 42 15.80 -6.26 5.03
C GLN A 42 15.79 -7.57 4.23
N LEU A 43 16.71 -8.46 4.52
CA LEU A 43 16.81 -9.77 3.86
C LEU A 43 15.57 -10.64 4.19
N ILE A 44 15.14 -10.65 5.44
CA ILE A 44 13.90 -11.32 5.87
C ILE A 44 12.68 -10.72 5.16
N ALA A 45 12.58 -9.38 5.09
CA ALA A 45 11.50 -8.71 4.39
C ALA A 45 11.49 -9.02 2.88
N ALA A 46 12.66 -9.11 2.25
CA ALA A 46 12.80 -9.47 0.85
C ALA A 46 12.41 -10.93 0.57
N VAL A 47 12.80 -11.86 1.45
CA VAL A 47 12.38 -13.28 1.38
C VAL A 47 10.87 -13.38 1.53
N TYR A 48 10.28 -12.65 2.48
CA TYR A 48 8.83 -12.59 2.65
C TYR A 48 8.12 -12.13 1.37
N LEU A 49 8.62 -11.08 0.70
CA LEU A 49 8.06 -10.58 -0.55
C LEU A 49 8.27 -11.57 -1.72
N ALA A 50 9.43 -12.23 -1.78
CA ALA A 50 9.73 -13.25 -2.78
C ALA A 50 8.80 -14.47 -2.65
N LEU A 51 8.51 -14.92 -1.42
CA LEU A 51 7.55 -16.00 -1.13
C LEU A 51 6.12 -15.64 -1.55
N ASN A 52 5.78 -14.35 -1.58
CA ASN A 52 4.52 -13.87 -2.16
C ASN A 52 4.52 -13.80 -3.70
N GLY A 53 5.54 -14.35 -4.37
CA GLY A 53 5.59 -14.47 -5.84
C GLY A 53 6.06 -13.21 -6.57
N ARG A 54 6.54 -12.18 -5.87
CA ARG A 54 6.95 -10.90 -6.47
C ARG A 54 8.48 -10.69 -6.41
N ILE A 55 9.22 -11.64 -6.98
CA ILE A 55 10.70 -11.63 -6.97
C ILE A 55 11.27 -10.33 -7.56
N LYS A 56 10.69 -9.81 -8.64
CA LYS A 56 11.17 -8.54 -9.26
C LYS A 56 11.09 -7.36 -8.32
N LEU A 57 10.00 -7.24 -7.55
CA LEU A 57 9.83 -6.20 -6.54
C LEU A 57 10.78 -6.41 -5.35
N ALA A 58 10.98 -7.66 -4.92
CA ALA A 58 11.93 -7.97 -3.85
C ALA A 58 13.35 -7.55 -4.22
N VAL A 59 13.80 -7.86 -5.44
CA VAL A 59 15.12 -7.44 -5.94
C VAL A 59 15.22 -5.92 -6.05
N SER A 60 14.20 -5.24 -6.55
CA SER A 60 14.17 -3.78 -6.62
C SER A 60 14.28 -3.12 -5.24
N CYS A 61 13.57 -3.65 -4.24
CA CYS A 61 13.66 -3.16 -2.86
C CYS A 61 15.03 -3.45 -2.21
N CYS A 62 15.66 -4.59 -2.51
CA CYS A 62 17.02 -4.87 -2.07
C CYS A 62 18.04 -3.92 -2.71
N LEU A 63 17.88 -3.61 -4.00
CA LEU A 63 18.71 -2.63 -4.69
C LEU A 63 18.56 -1.22 -4.10
N SER A 64 17.34 -0.79 -3.83
CA SER A 64 17.10 0.52 -3.19
C SER A 64 17.68 0.60 -1.79
N PHE A 65 17.60 -0.49 -1.02
CA PHE A 65 18.24 -0.57 0.30
C PHE A 65 19.77 -0.50 0.20
N SER A 66 20.38 -1.27 -0.72
CA SER A 66 21.83 -1.25 -0.90
C SER A 66 22.33 0.11 -1.35
N ALA A 67 21.59 0.79 -2.23
CA ALA A 67 21.92 2.15 -2.67
C ALA A 67 21.82 3.16 -1.51
N SER A 68 20.78 3.10 -0.69
CA SER A 68 20.62 3.98 0.47
C SER A 68 21.67 3.71 1.56
N ALA A 69 22.02 2.44 1.80
CA ALA A 69 23.06 2.05 2.73
C ALA A 69 24.46 2.50 2.27
N LEU A 70 24.74 2.40 0.97
CA LEU A 70 25.99 2.89 0.39
C LEU A 70 26.12 4.42 0.53
N LEU A 71 25.02 5.14 0.31
CA LEU A 71 24.99 6.60 0.49
C LEU A 71 25.21 7.00 1.97
N CYS A 72 24.74 6.17 2.90
CA CYS A 72 24.96 6.38 4.34
C CYS A 72 26.44 6.21 4.76
N LEU A 73 27.25 5.47 3.97
CA LEU A 73 28.70 5.34 4.22
C LEU A 73 29.48 6.63 3.91
N VAL A 74 28.93 7.51 3.08
CA VAL A 74 29.53 8.80 2.79
C VAL A 74 29.24 9.74 3.98
N PRO A 75 30.25 10.25 4.69
CA PRO A 75 30.05 11.13 5.84
C PRO A 75 29.55 12.52 5.36
N LEU A 76 28.24 12.62 5.12
CA LEU A 76 27.61 13.88 4.77
C LEU A 76 27.25 14.63 6.05
N PRO A 77 27.75 15.88 6.22
CA PRO A 77 27.51 16.64 7.44
C PRO A 77 26.05 17.12 7.56
N GLY A 78 25.51 17.09 8.77
CA GLY A 78 24.27 17.77 9.13
C GLY A 78 22.99 16.99 8.74
N LEU A 79 22.00 17.71 8.24
CA LEU A 79 20.65 17.24 7.96
C LEU A 79 20.58 16.06 6.97
N TYR A 80 21.49 16.02 6.01
CA TYR A 80 21.53 14.97 4.99
C TYR A 80 21.83 13.59 5.57
N GLY A 81 22.74 13.50 6.57
CA GLY A 81 23.03 12.24 7.24
C GLY A 81 21.80 11.64 7.92
N VAL A 82 21.04 12.47 8.64
CA VAL A 82 19.80 12.05 9.30
C VAL A 82 18.74 11.57 8.29
N LEU A 83 18.61 12.23 7.16
CA LEU A 83 17.68 11.84 6.10
C LEU A 83 18.02 10.46 5.53
N PHE A 84 19.30 10.19 5.24
CA PHE A 84 19.70 8.89 4.70
C PHE A 84 19.56 7.76 5.70
N VAL A 85 19.90 7.99 6.97
CA VAL A 85 19.66 7.01 8.03
C VAL A 85 18.17 6.71 8.16
N SER A 86 17.32 7.72 8.17
CA SER A 86 15.87 7.54 8.22
C SER A 86 15.35 6.76 7.01
N LEU A 87 15.91 7.01 5.82
CA LEU A 87 15.53 6.28 4.61
C LEU A 87 15.89 4.79 4.71
N VAL A 88 17.06 4.46 5.23
CA VAL A 88 17.49 3.06 5.45
C VAL A 88 16.54 2.35 6.42
N HIS A 89 16.11 3.01 7.50
CA HIS A 89 15.13 2.44 8.45
C HIS A 89 13.73 2.28 7.86
N LEU A 90 13.36 3.09 6.88
CA LEU A 90 12.05 3.03 6.25
C LEU A 90 11.94 1.93 5.19
N THR A 91 13.06 1.47 4.61
CA THR A 91 13.04 0.48 3.52
C THR A 91 12.52 -0.90 3.91
N PRO A 92 12.84 -1.53 5.08
CA PRO A 92 12.31 -2.83 5.45
C PRO A 92 10.77 -2.85 5.58
N PRO A 93 10.11 -1.94 6.34
CA PRO A 93 8.66 -1.92 6.40
C PRO A 93 8.01 -1.59 5.05
N PHE A 94 8.65 -0.75 4.22
CA PHE A 94 8.19 -0.46 2.87
C PHE A 94 8.23 -1.71 1.97
N THR A 95 9.27 -2.54 2.09
CA THR A 95 9.38 -3.80 1.36
C THR A 95 8.22 -4.74 1.69
N VAL A 96 7.85 -4.85 2.97
CA VAL A 96 6.68 -5.63 3.39
C VAL A 96 5.37 -4.99 2.92
N ALA A 97 5.27 -3.65 2.95
CA ALA A 97 4.10 -2.93 2.45
C ALA A 97 3.86 -3.15 0.95
N CYS A 98 4.92 -3.34 0.15
CA CYS A 98 4.80 -3.70 -1.26
C CYS A 98 4.03 -5.02 -1.48
N ALA A 99 4.06 -5.95 -0.53
CA ALA A 99 3.24 -7.16 -0.59
C ALA A 99 1.73 -6.83 -0.48
N LEU A 100 1.35 -5.84 0.31
CA LEU A 100 -0.04 -5.40 0.44
C LEU A 100 -0.57 -4.78 -0.86
N PHE A 101 0.25 -4.00 -1.57
CA PHE A 101 -0.14 -3.39 -2.85
C PHE A 101 -0.43 -4.40 -3.96
N THR A 102 -0.02 -5.65 -3.79
CA THR A 102 -0.31 -6.70 -4.78
C THR A 102 -1.68 -7.34 -4.60
N LEU A 103 -2.33 -7.10 -3.46
CA LEU A 103 -3.65 -7.63 -3.15
C LEU A 103 -4.74 -6.77 -3.78
N SER A 104 -5.84 -7.42 -4.14
CA SER A 104 -7.01 -6.68 -4.61
C SER A 104 -7.59 -5.80 -3.49
N PRO A 105 -8.01 -4.56 -3.79
CA PRO A 105 -8.59 -3.68 -2.78
C PRO A 105 -9.80 -4.28 -2.05
N SER A 106 -10.56 -5.13 -2.74
CA SER A 106 -11.71 -5.85 -2.16
C SER A 106 -11.30 -6.85 -1.07
N ALA A 107 -10.14 -7.51 -1.23
CA ALA A 107 -9.62 -8.44 -0.22
C ALA A 107 -9.16 -7.70 1.05
N VAL A 108 -8.49 -6.55 0.88
CA VAL A 108 -8.10 -5.68 2.00
C VAL A 108 -9.33 -5.19 2.76
N MET A 109 -10.39 -4.80 2.04
CA MET A 109 -11.65 -4.38 2.65
C MET A 109 -12.35 -5.50 3.43
N CYS A 110 -12.36 -6.71 2.89
CA CYS A 110 -12.93 -7.87 3.58
C CYS A 110 -12.14 -8.21 4.86
N ALA A 111 -10.82 -8.04 4.85
CA ALA A 111 -9.98 -8.19 6.03
C ALA A 111 -10.29 -7.13 7.10
N LEU A 112 -10.46 -5.87 6.68
CA LEU A 112 -10.74 -4.75 7.56
C LEU A 112 -12.13 -4.85 8.21
N SER A 113 -13.12 -5.41 7.49
CA SER A 113 -14.48 -5.58 7.99
C SER A 113 -14.58 -6.47 9.24
N ARG A 114 -13.66 -7.43 9.38
CA ARG A 114 -13.60 -8.32 10.55
C ARG A 114 -12.85 -7.71 11.75
N TRP A 115 -12.21 -6.56 11.62
CA TRP A 115 -11.44 -5.90 12.69
C TRP A 115 -12.29 -4.87 13.47
N TYR A 116 -13.60 -5.13 13.60
CA TYR A 116 -14.54 -4.24 14.30
C TYR A 116 -14.59 -2.79 13.80
N VAL A 117 -14.13 -2.54 12.58
CA VAL A 117 -14.21 -1.22 11.96
C VAL A 117 -15.68 -0.91 11.67
N PRO A 118 -16.20 0.27 12.04
CA PRO A 118 -17.60 0.61 11.80
C PRO A 118 -17.93 0.57 10.31
N LEU A 119 -19.12 0.05 9.99
CA LEU A 119 -19.57 -0.18 8.62
C LEU A 119 -19.45 1.05 7.71
N PHE A 120 -19.72 2.24 8.29
CA PHE A 120 -19.61 3.50 7.56
C PHE A 120 -18.21 3.73 6.99
N VAL A 121 -17.16 3.46 7.77
CA VAL A 121 -15.77 3.60 7.33
C VAL A 121 -15.42 2.57 6.25
N GLN A 122 -15.87 1.33 6.42
CA GLN A 122 -15.62 0.27 5.43
C GLN A 122 -16.21 0.63 4.07
N VAL A 123 -17.48 1.05 4.05
CA VAL A 123 -18.17 1.47 2.82
C VAL A 123 -17.48 2.69 2.22
N GLY A 124 -17.11 3.67 3.06
CA GLY A 124 -16.42 4.87 2.62
C GLY A 124 -15.10 4.55 1.91
N VAL A 125 -14.25 3.72 2.53
CA VAL A 125 -12.96 3.33 1.91
C VAL A 125 -13.18 2.51 0.63
N CYS A 126 -14.15 1.60 0.60
CA CYS A 126 -14.48 0.85 -0.62
C CYS A 126 -14.90 1.77 -1.76
N MET A 127 -15.74 2.74 -1.45
CA MET A 127 -16.17 3.75 -2.43
C MET A 127 -15.02 4.63 -2.88
N MET A 128 -14.10 5.02 -1.97
CA MET A 128 -12.90 5.80 -2.32
C MET A 128 -12.00 5.06 -3.30
N VAL A 129 -11.68 3.80 -3.05
CA VAL A 129 -10.83 3.00 -3.95
C VAL A 129 -11.46 2.88 -5.32
N ARG A 130 -12.78 2.62 -5.38
CA ARG A 130 -13.52 2.57 -6.63
C ARG A 130 -13.55 3.91 -7.35
N PHE A 131 -13.74 5.00 -6.60
CA PHE A 131 -13.76 6.36 -7.12
C PHE A 131 -12.43 6.74 -7.76
N VAL A 132 -11.29 6.45 -7.10
CA VAL A 132 -9.94 6.73 -7.62
C VAL A 132 -9.72 6.03 -8.96
N SER A 133 -10.14 4.76 -9.08
CA SER A 133 -10.01 4.02 -10.34
C SER A 133 -10.83 4.65 -11.48
N ILE A 134 -12.07 5.06 -11.20
CA ILE A 134 -12.93 5.71 -12.18
C ILE A 134 -12.37 7.10 -12.54
N LEU A 135 -11.91 7.85 -11.54
CA LEU A 135 -11.33 9.18 -11.73
C LEU A 135 -10.10 9.15 -12.64
N GLY A 136 -9.30 8.09 -12.55
CA GLY A 136 -8.15 7.87 -13.44
C GLY A 136 -8.58 7.80 -14.91
N PHE A 137 -9.61 7.01 -15.21
CA PHE A 137 -10.18 6.92 -16.57
C PHE A 137 -10.78 8.23 -17.05
N GLU A 138 -11.51 8.92 -16.19
CA GLU A 138 -12.16 10.18 -16.50
C GLU A 138 -11.12 11.30 -16.74
N GLY A 139 -10.07 11.35 -15.93
CA GLY A 139 -8.97 12.28 -16.09
C GLY A 139 -8.24 12.09 -17.42
N GLU A 140 -8.02 10.83 -17.83
CA GLU A 140 -7.42 10.52 -19.12
C GLU A 140 -8.30 10.97 -20.28
N GLN A 141 -9.63 10.80 -20.19
CA GLN A 141 -10.57 11.26 -21.23
C GLN A 141 -10.57 12.79 -21.33
N VAL A 142 -10.59 13.50 -20.21
CA VAL A 142 -10.50 14.97 -20.18
C VAL A 142 -9.19 15.43 -20.82
N LEU A 143 -8.08 14.79 -20.48
CA LEU A 143 -6.77 15.11 -21.02
C LEU A 143 -6.68 14.88 -22.55
N ARG A 144 -7.26 13.77 -23.04
CA ARG A 144 -7.38 13.50 -24.47
C ARG A 144 -8.23 14.56 -25.18
N GLY A 145 -9.36 14.97 -24.57
CA GLY A 145 -10.23 16.02 -25.10
C GLY A 145 -9.52 17.38 -25.23
N ILE A 146 -8.71 17.74 -24.23
CA ILE A 146 -7.92 18.98 -24.23
C ILE A 146 -6.85 18.95 -25.34
N ARG A 147 -6.17 17.81 -25.51
CA ARG A 147 -5.17 17.63 -26.58
C ARG A 147 -5.79 17.73 -27.97
N MET A 148 -6.97 17.14 -28.18
CA MET A 148 -7.67 17.26 -29.47
C MET A 148 -8.09 18.70 -29.80
N ARG A 149 -8.31 19.53 -28.77
CA ARG A 149 -8.59 20.97 -28.94
C ARG A 149 -7.33 21.81 -29.16
N GLY A 150 -6.14 21.22 -29.13
CA GLY A 150 -4.87 21.89 -29.39
C GLY A 150 -4.42 22.86 -28.28
N VAL A 151 -5.07 22.83 -27.10
CA VAL A 151 -4.78 23.77 -26.00
C VAL A 151 -3.42 23.47 -25.36
N PHE A 152 -3.06 22.18 -25.24
CA PHE A 152 -1.77 21.74 -24.72
C PHE A 152 -1.14 20.72 -25.66
N ALA A 153 -0.10 21.13 -26.40
CA ALA A 153 0.64 20.25 -27.29
C ALA A 153 1.62 19.34 -26.51
N ARG A 154 2.18 19.83 -25.40
CA ARG A 154 3.17 19.12 -24.57
C ARG A 154 2.79 19.19 -23.09
N TRP A 155 3.22 18.20 -22.32
CA TRP A 155 3.07 18.19 -20.85
C TRP A 155 3.74 19.39 -20.15
N THR A 156 4.79 19.94 -20.73
CA THR A 156 5.47 21.14 -20.26
C THR A 156 4.58 22.37 -20.28
N ASP A 157 3.66 22.47 -21.26
CA ASP A 157 2.80 23.64 -21.41
C ASP A 157 1.80 23.76 -20.24
N VAL A 158 1.43 22.64 -19.63
CA VAL A 158 0.58 22.59 -18.43
C VAL A 158 1.26 23.26 -17.23
N ILE A 159 2.59 23.10 -17.11
CA ILE A 159 3.38 23.68 -16.01
C ILE A 159 3.63 25.16 -16.25
N PHE A 160 3.84 25.57 -17.50
CA PHE A 160 4.13 26.98 -17.84
C PHE A 160 2.88 27.89 -17.84
N HIS A 161 1.69 27.31 -18.05
CA HIS A 161 0.42 28.06 -18.04
C HIS A 161 -0.57 27.52 -17.01
N PRO A 162 -0.31 27.73 -15.70
CA PRO A 162 -1.12 27.13 -14.63
C PRO A 162 -2.57 27.64 -14.59
N ALA A 163 -2.84 28.88 -14.98
CA ALA A 163 -4.19 29.43 -15.03
C ALA A 163 -5.05 28.72 -16.10
N LEU A 164 -4.49 28.50 -17.26
CA LEU A 164 -5.16 27.81 -18.38
C LEU A 164 -5.35 26.33 -18.08
N ALA A 165 -4.38 25.71 -17.38
CA ALA A 165 -4.48 24.32 -16.91
C ALA A 165 -5.59 24.17 -15.87
N TYR A 166 -5.73 25.15 -14.97
CA TYR A 166 -6.79 25.16 -13.98
C TYR A 166 -8.18 25.21 -14.63
N GLU A 167 -8.42 26.11 -15.56
CA GLU A 167 -9.70 26.24 -16.24
C GLU A 167 -10.04 25.04 -17.13
N CYS A 168 -9.08 24.56 -17.91
CA CYS A 168 -9.33 23.52 -18.90
C CYS A 168 -9.31 22.10 -18.33
N LEU A 169 -8.52 21.84 -17.27
CA LEU A 169 -8.35 20.51 -16.71
C LEU A 169 -9.06 20.35 -15.37
N TYR A 170 -8.82 21.26 -14.43
CA TYR A 170 -9.30 21.11 -13.06
C TYR A 170 -10.82 21.36 -12.95
N ALA A 171 -11.35 22.42 -13.54
CA ALA A 171 -12.78 22.73 -13.43
C ALA A 171 -13.70 21.64 -13.99
N PRO A 172 -13.48 21.09 -15.20
CA PRO A 172 -14.27 19.97 -15.71
C PRO A 172 -14.13 18.70 -14.86
N LEU A 173 -12.92 18.42 -14.34
CA LEU A 173 -12.67 17.25 -13.52
C LEU A 173 -13.43 17.32 -12.19
N VAL A 174 -13.42 18.48 -11.52
CA VAL A 174 -14.17 18.70 -10.27
C VAL A 174 -15.67 18.55 -10.48
N MET A 175 -16.22 19.16 -11.55
CA MET A 175 -17.63 19.00 -11.87
C MET A 175 -18.02 17.55 -12.12
N ARG A 176 -17.15 16.79 -12.76
CA ARG A 176 -17.35 15.36 -12.98
C ARG A 176 -17.26 14.54 -11.69
N CYS A 177 -16.33 14.89 -10.79
CA CYS A 177 -16.23 14.29 -9.47
C CYS A 177 -17.49 14.50 -8.63
N LEU A 178 -18.04 15.72 -8.62
CA LEU A 178 -19.29 16.03 -7.92
C LEU A 178 -20.47 15.22 -8.46
N ARG A 179 -20.59 15.10 -9.77
CA ARG A 179 -21.63 14.27 -10.42
C ARG A 179 -21.45 12.80 -10.06
N LEU A 180 -20.22 12.29 -10.18
CA LEU A 180 -19.91 10.90 -9.87
C LEU A 180 -20.17 10.56 -8.40
N SER A 181 -19.90 11.49 -7.47
CA SER A 181 -20.19 11.29 -6.06
C SER A 181 -21.69 11.11 -5.78
N SER A 182 -22.53 11.91 -6.42
CA SER A 182 -24.01 11.78 -6.30
C SER A 182 -24.52 10.48 -6.91
N GLU A 183 -23.99 10.07 -8.06
CA GLU A 183 -24.34 8.80 -8.71
C GLU A 183 -23.93 7.59 -7.87
N LEU A 184 -22.71 7.63 -7.26
CA LEU A 184 -22.24 6.58 -6.36
C LEU A 184 -23.07 6.51 -5.08
N ALA A 185 -23.46 7.66 -4.49
CA ALA A 185 -24.32 7.70 -3.32
C ALA A 185 -25.68 7.06 -3.61
N ALA A 186 -26.33 7.47 -4.71
CA ALA A 186 -27.61 6.90 -5.14
C ALA A 186 -27.51 5.38 -5.41
N ALA A 187 -26.46 4.95 -6.11
CA ALA A 187 -26.21 3.52 -6.35
C ALA A 187 -25.98 2.73 -5.05
N ALA A 188 -25.35 3.34 -4.05
CA ALA A 188 -25.11 2.74 -2.75
C ALA A 188 -26.43 2.57 -1.96
N GLU A 189 -27.30 3.58 -1.98
CA GLU A 189 -28.61 3.51 -1.38
C GLU A 189 -29.49 2.44 -2.00
N LEU A 190 -29.54 2.37 -3.34
CA LEU A 190 -30.26 1.33 -4.07
C LEU A 190 -29.77 -0.09 -3.76
N ARG A 191 -28.49 -0.26 -3.43
CA ARG A 191 -27.93 -1.54 -2.97
C ARG A 191 -28.22 -1.86 -1.51
N GLY A 192 -28.99 -1.03 -0.81
CA GLY A 192 -29.42 -1.28 0.55
C GLY A 192 -28.29 -1.14 1.59
N ILE A 193 -27.29 -0.25 1.35
CA ILE A 193 -26.20 -0.06 2.30
C ILE A 193 -26.71 0.45 3.66
N GLN A 194 -27.84 1.12 3.72
CA GLN A 194 -28.44 1.64 4.96
C GLN A 194 -29.30 0.60 5.70
N VAL A 195 -29.60 -0.54 5.07
CA VAL A 195 -30.44 -1.56 5.70
C VAL A 195 -29.71 -2.22 6.86
N ARG A 196 -30.29 -2.13 8.06
CA ARG A 196 -29.79 -2.81 9.25
C ARG A 196 -30.14 -4.31 9.15
N GLY A 197 -29.13 -5.15 8.94
CA GLY A 197 -29.31 -6.60 8.89
C GLY A 197 -27.99 -7.35 8.98
N VAL A 198 -28.06 -8.64 9.23
CA VAL A 198 -26.88 -9.53 9.19
C VAL A 198 -26.40 -9.63 7.76
N ARG A 199 -25.19 -9.13 7.49
CA ARG A 199 -24.58 -9.15 6.16
C ARG A 199 -23.69 -10.37 6.02
N SER A 200 -23.90 -11.10 4.95
CA SER A 200 -22.98 -12.18 4.53
C SER A 200 -21.90 -11.61 3.64
N SER A 201 -20.65 -11.99 3.88
CA SER A 201 -19.54 -11.66 3.00
C SER A 201 -19.48 -12.65 1.84
N VAL A 202 -19.34 -12.14 0.61
CA VAL A 202 -19.14 -12.97 -0.59
C VAL A 202 -17.76 -13.62 -0.57
N HIS A 203 -16.79 -12.98 0.08
CA HIS A 203 -15.45 -13.50 0.21
C HIS A 203 -15.27 -14.18 1.57
N HIS A 204 -15.05 -15.48 1.55
CA HIS A 204 -14.66 -16.24 2.74
C HIS A 204 -13.18 -16.03 3.03
N VAL A 205 -12.88 -15.07 3.90
CA VAL A 205 -11.54 -14.88 4.47
C VAL A 205 -11.45 -15.73 5.73
N GLY A 206 -10.80 -16.89 5.64
CA GLY A 206 -10.59 -17.81 6.76
C GLY A 206 -9.14 -17.73 7.25
N PHE A 207 -8.93 -17.53 8.55
CA PHE A 207 -7.60 -17.62 9.17
C PHE A 207 -7.08 -19.05 9.02
N CYS A 208 -5.96 -19.24 8.32
CA CYS A 208 -5.36 -20.55 8.12
C CYS A 208 -4.16 -20.73 9.06
N TRP A 209 -3.83 -21.98 9.38
CA TRP A 209 -2.65 -22.30 10.18
C TRP A 209 -1.36 -21.70 9.60
N ARG A 210 -1.25 -21.62 8.29
CA ARG A 210 -0.12 -20.98 7.59
C ARG A 210 0.05 -19.51 7.96
N ASP A 211 -1.04 -18.78 8.15
CA ASP A 211 -1.05 -17.36 8.52
C ASP A 211 -0.46 -17.15 9.90
N VAL A 212 -0.83 -18.03 10.85
CA VAL A 212 -0.29 -18.00 12.21
C VAL A 212 1.19 -18.33 12.22
N VAL A 213 1.60 -19.36 11.49
CA VAL A 213 3.01 -19.79 11.42
C VAL A 213 3.88 -18.69 10.80
N THR A 214 3.46 -18.06 9.70
CA THR A 214 4.23 -16.99 9.08
C THR A 214 4.37 -15.79 10.00
N LEU A 215 3.32 -15.42 10.73
CA LEU A 215 3.34 -14.29 11.65
C LEU A 215 4.21 -14.57 12.87
N LEU A 216 4.11 -15.80 13.42
CA LEU A 216 4.98 -16.23 14.53
C LEU A 216 6.44 -16.32 14.13
N CYS A 217 6.76 -16.89 12.96
CA CYS A 217 8.12 -16.95 12.46
C CYS A 217 8.71 -15.56 12.24
N LEU A 218 7.95 -14.66 11.61
CA LEU A 218 8.39 -13.29 11.37
C LEU A 218 8.59 -12.54 12.70
N GLY A 219 7.65 -12.67 13.64
CA GLY A 219 7.74 -12.07 14.96
C GLY A 219 8.93 -12.58 15.77
N ALA A 220 9.17 -13.91 15.77
CA ALA A 220 10.30 -14.51 16.46
C ALA A 220 11.64 -14.07 15.87
N LEU A 221 11.75 -14.02 14.54
CA LEU A 221 12.95 -13.51 13.85
C LEU A 221 13.19 -12.03 14.16
N CYS A 222 12.18 -11.19 14.12
CA CYS A 222 12.31 -9.78 14.48
C CYS A 222 12.68 -9.60 15.96
N ALA A 223 12.07 -10.37 16.87
CA ALA A 223 12.39 -10.32 18.29
C ALA A 223 13.83 -10.77 18.57
N SER A 224 14.30 -11.84 17.92
CA SER A 224 15.68 -12.30 18.06
C SER A 224 16.70 -11.25 17.60
N LEU A 225 16.42 -10.56 16.47
CA LEU A 225 17.28 -9.48 15.96
C LEU A 225 17.34 -8.27 16.89
N VAL A 226 16.27 -7.97 17.61
CA VAL A 226 16.21 -6.85 18.57
C VAL A 226 16.92 -7.24 19.88
N LEU A 227 16.84 -8.51 20.30
CA LEU A 227 17.43 -8.98 21.55
C LEU A 227 18.94 -9.23 21.46
N VAL A 228 19.44 -9.74 20.32
CA VAL A 228 20.86 -10.07 20.12
C VAL A 228 21.80 -8.88 20.40
N PRO A 229 21.60 -7.67 19.84
CA PRO A 229 22.50 -6.54 20.11
C PRO A 229 22.37 -5.95 21.54
N ARG A 230 21.35 -6.38 22.32
CA ARG A 230 21.22 -5.97 23.73
C ARG A 230 21.92 -6.92 24.72
N VAL A 231 22.15 -8.16 24.28
CA VAL A 231 22.76 -9.21 25.12
C VAL A 231 24.27 -9.34 24.89
N LEU A 232 24.75 -8.96 23.72
CA LEU A 232 26.17 -8.91 23.36
C LEU A 232 26.58 -7.45 23.17
N PRO A 233 27.17 -6.81 24.19
CA PRO A 233 27.71 -5.45 24.10
C PRO A 233 28.93 -5.35 23.19
#